data_4a5f4acf996c6b3c716db6ff8c06e817
#
_entry.id   4a5f4acf996c6b3c716db6ff8c06e817
#
_cell.length_a   1.000
_cell.length_b   1.000
_cell.length_c   1.000
_cell.angle_alpha   90.00
_cell.angle_beta   90.00
_cell.angle_gamma   90.00
#
_symmetry.space_group_name_H-M   'P 1'
#
loop_
_entity.id
_entity.type
_entity.pdbx_description
1 polymer ?
#
loop_
_entity_poly.entity_id
_entity_poly.type
_entity_poly.pdbx_seq_one_letter_code
_entity_poly.pdbx_strand_id
1 'polypeptide(L)'
;TDGVTTYTIEPYEVFTIGTAPDEVQIGVIGVGSVETPYITIAEATQGLCFKDPYESIVHYYDDMLAEGADVLVVVSHNGWTDGGYGYGIPVYGDQTLARNLINAGKPVDLIIGGHSHTNLSAPQIIEVTGMPGKTYVVQAYYAGRRVGRADIAYNRTDDTVAINWQSLVVSTSGQQDAATLARLNTWALDPDYLALINTV
;
A
#
# COMPACT_ATOMS: atom_id res chain seq x y z
N THR A 1 -13.53 27.78 19.95
CA THR A 1 -13.71 26.74 18.91
C THR A 1 -12.34 26.42 18.37
N ASP A 2 -11.70 25.46 18.95
CA ASP A 2 -10.48 24.82 18.50
C ASP A 2 -10.84 24.13 17.20
N GLY A 3 -10.48 24.72 16.08
CA GLY A 3 -10.82 24.24 14.76
C GLY A 3 -10.25 22.84 14.50
N VAL A 4 -10.82 21.82 15.17
CA VAL A 4 -10.55 20.41 14.87
C VAL A 4 -11.20 20.12 13.54
N THR A 5 -10.40 20.11 12.50
CA THR A 5 -10.82 19.58 11.20
C THR A 5 -10.92 18.07 11.33
N THR A 6 -12.12 17.54 11.32
CA THR A 6 -12.33 16.09 11.26
C THR A 6 -12.05 15.65 9.82
N TYR A 7 -11.02 14.84 9.64
CA TYR A 7 -10.75 14.18 8.35
C TYR A 7 -11.41 12.80 8.39
N THR A 8 -12.25 12.52 7.40
CA THR A 8 -12.71 11.15 7.13
C THR A 8 -11.70 10.53 6.18
N ILE A 9 -11.18 9.36 6.56
CA ILE A 9 -10.37 8.54 5.67
C ILE A 9 -11.31 7.49 5.10
N GLU A 10 -11.52 7.56 3.79
CA GLU A 10 -12.35 6.59 3.10
C GLU A 10 -11.62 5.23 3.07
N PRO A 11 -12.34 4.10 3.17
CA PRO A 11 -11.73 2.77 3.19
C PRO A 11 -11.08 2.41 1.85
N TYR A 12 -11.62 2.91 0.76
CA TYR A 12 -11.09 2.76 -0.60
C TYR A 12 -11.48 3.97 -1.44
N GLU A 13 -10.90 4.08 -2.62
CA GLU A 13 -11.28 5.10 -3.62
C GLU A 13 -11.16 4.50 -5.03
N VAL A 14 -12.05 4.89 -5.93
CA VAL A 14 -11.99 4.52 -7.36
C VAL A 14 -11.56 5.74 -8.18
N PHE A 15 -10.40 5.64 -8.81
CA PHE A 15 -9.79 6.71 -9.60
C PHE A 15 -10.03 6.48 -11.09
N THR A 16 -10.45 7.53 -11.81
CA THR A 16 -10.48 7.51 -13.27
C THR A 16 -9.15 7.98 -13.84
N ILE A 17 -8.50 7.15 -14.63
CA ILE A 17 -7.25 7.45 -15.34
C ILE A 17 -7.51 7.49 -16.84
N GLY A 18 -7.02 8.52 -17.52
CA GLY A 18 -7.23 8.73 -18.95
C GLY A 18 -8.45 9.60 -19.26
N THR A 19 -8.91 9.52 -20.49
CA THR A 19 -10.10 10.24 -20.99
C THR A 19 -10.91 9.32 -21.90
N ALA A 20 -12.23 9.46 -21.87
CA ALA A 20 -13.11 8.67 -22.71
C ALA A 20 -12.69 8.73 -24.20
N PRO A 21 -12.72 7.60 -24.95
CA PRO A 21 -13.23 6.29 -24.54
C PRO A 21 -12.19 5.36 -23.87
N ASP A 22 -10.96 5.84 -23.61
CA ASP A 22 -9.82 5.03 -23.16
C ASP A 22 -9.56 5.15 -21.64
N GLU A 23 -10.51 5.68 -20.88
CA GLU A 23 -10.43 5.76 -19.42
C GLU A 23 -10.45 4.39 -18.75
N VAL A 24 -9.66 4.24 -17.68
CA VAL A 24 -9.60 3.03 -16.84
C VAL A 24 -9.93 3.44 -15.40
N GLN A 25 -10.76 2.64 -14.74
CA GLN A 25 -11.12 2.82 -13.34
C GLN A 25 -10.21 1.97 -12.46
N ILE A 26 -9.50 2.59 -11.53
CA ILE A 26 -8.59 1.91 -10.61
C ILE A 26 -9.13 2.02 -9.19
N GLY A 27 -9.58 0.89 -8.63
CA GLY A 27 -9.97 0.79 -7.24
C GLY A 27 -8.73 0.60 -6.35
N VAL A 28 -8.55 1.47 -5.36
CA VAL A 28 -7.42 1.41 -4.42
C VAL A 28 -7.92 1.29 -3.00
N ILE A 29 -7.45 0.26 -2.28
CA ILE A 29 -7.74 0.04 -0.86
C ILE A 29 -6.44 -0.03 -0.06
N GLY A 30 -6.40 0.63 1.12
CA GLY A 30 -5.27 0.61 2.04
C GLY A 30 -5.49 -0.35 3.20
N VAL A 31 -4.48 -1.18 3.51
CA VAL A 31 -4.52 -2.09 4.66
C VAL A 31 -3.20 -2.05 5.44
N GLY A 32 -3.31 -2.18 6.77
CA GLY A 32 -2.16 -2.20 7.67
C GLY A 32 -2.08 -3.48 8.49
N SER A 33 -0.91 -3.72 9.09
CA SER A 33 -0.69 -4.90 9.92
C SER A 33 -1.50 -4.86 11.22
N VAL A 34 -2.11 -5.99 11.57
CA VAL A 34 -2.81 -6.20 12.85
C VAL A 34 -1.86 -6.15 14.05
N GLU A 35 -0.56 -6.25 13.85
CA GLU A 35 0.43 -6.13 14.93
C GLU A 35 0.78 -4.69 15.30
N THR A 36 0.31 -3.70 14.52
CA THR A 36 0.63 -2.27 14.74
C THR A 36 0.47 -1.81 16.19
N PRO A 37 -0.60 -2.18 16.94
CA PRO A 37 -0.73 -1.78 18.34
C PRO A 37 0.35 -2.33 19.27
N TYR A 38 1.05 -3.36 18.87
CA TYR A 38 2.06 -4.06 19.67
C TYR A 38 3.49 -3.60 19.38
N ILE A 39 3.70 -2.97 18.21
CA ILE A 39 5.02 -2.53 17.76
C ILE A 39 5.18 -1.01 17.71
N THR A 40 4.17 -0.29 18.16
CA THR A 40 4.20 1.18 18.23
C THR A 40 3.91 1.67 19.65
N ILE A 41 3.92 2.98 19.84
CA ILE A 41 3.61 3.61 21.11
C ILE A 41 2.13 3.41 21.43
N ALA A 42 1.80 2.86 22.59
CA ALA A 42 0.44 2.51 22.98
C ALA A 42 -0.54 3.68 22.88
N GLU A 43 -0.09 4.89 23.24
CA GLU A 43 -0.87 6.12 23.18
C GLU A 43 -1.24 6.49 21.73
N ALA A 44 -0.41 6.14 20.74
CA ALA A 44 -0.65 6.42 19.33
C ALA A 44 -1.74 5.54 18.71
N THR A 45 -2.05 4.42 19.35
CA THR A 45 -3.07 3.47 18.87
C THR A 45 -4.29 3.38 19.78
N GLN A 46 -4.31 4.16 20.85
CA GLN A 46 -5.43 4.17 21.79
C GLN A 46 -6.74 4.57 21.09
N GLY A 47 -7.76 3.72 21.24
CA GLY A 47 -9.07 3.94 20.60
C GLY A 47 -9.16 3.55 19.14
N LEU A 48 -8.07 3.05 18.54
CA LEU A 48 -8.06 2.52 17.17
C LEU A 48 -8.30 1.01 17.20
N CYS A 49 -9.00 0.51 16.18
CA CYS A 49 -9.23 -0.91 15.94
C CYS A 49 -8.54 -1.31 14.64
N PHE A 50 -7.60 -2.23 14.72
CA PHE A 50 -6.88 -2.77 13.57
C PHE A 50 -7.59 -4.04 13.10
N LYS A 51 -8.21 -3.96 11.93
CA LYS A 51 -8.95 -5.06 11.30
C LYS A 51 -8.02 -5.99 10.55
N ASP A 52 -8.44 -7.24 10.41
CA ASP A 52 -7.75 -8.19 9.53
C ASP A 52 -7.75 -7.68 8.07
N PRO A 53 -6.58 -7.64 7.40
CA PRO A 53 -6.46 -7.14 6.03
C PRO A 53 -7.31 -7.90 5.03
N TYR A 54 -7.37 -9.24 5.13
CA TYR A 54 -8.16 -10.06 4.25
C TYR A 54 -9.66 -9.77 4.42
N GLU A 55 -10.16 -9.75 5.66
CA GLU A 55 -11.56 -9.44 5.95
C GLU A 55 -11.94 -8.04 5.46
N SER A 56 -11.03 -7.07 5.63
CA SER A 56 -11.25 -5.69 5.18
C SER A 56 -11.37 -5.60 3.65
N ILE A 57 -10.48 -6.26 2.91
CA ILE A 57 -10.53 -6.26 1.45
C ILE A 57 -11.78 -6.98 0.96
N VAL A 58 -12.09 -8.16 1.50
CA VAL A 58 -13.28 -8.94 1.12
C VAL A 58 -14.57 -8.15 1.35
N HIS A 59 -14.61 -7.34 2.41
CA HIS A 59 -15.78 -6.50 2.73
C HIS A 59 -16.07 -5.44 1.67
N TYR A 60 -15.04 -4.77 1.14
CA TYR A 60 -15.18 -3.67 0.17
C TYR A 60 -14.98 -4.09 -1.28
N TYR A 61 -14.64 -5.36 -1.53
CA TYR A 61 -14.28 -5.86 -2.86
C TYR A 61 -15.40 -5.64 -3.89
N ASP A 62 -16.62 -6.07 -3.54
CA ASP A 62 -17.76 -5.98 -4.44
C ASP A 62 -18.23 -4.53 -4.61
N ASP A 63 -18.03 -3.67 -3.62
CA ASP A 63 -18.36 -2.25 -3.68
C ASP A 63 -17.44 -1.55 -4.70
N MET A 64 -16.13 -1.80 -4.67
CA MET A 64 -15.19 -1.27 -5.66
C MET A 64 -15.55 -1.69 -7.09
N LEU A 65 -15.92 -2.96 -7.28
CA LEU A 65 -16.38 -3.46 -8.60
C LEU A 65 -17.70 -2.81 -9.02
N ALA A 66 -18.64 -2.61 -8.10
CA ALA A 66 -19.92 -1.96 -8.37
C ALA A 66 -19.75 -0.48 -8.73
N GLU A 67 -18.71 0.19 -8.24
CA GLU A 67 -18.32 1.53 -8.65
C GLU A 67 -17.56 1.57 -9.98
N GLY A 68 -17.33 0.40 -10.60
CA GLY A 68 -16.78 0.27 -11.94
C GLY A 68 -15.28 0.09 -12.00
N ALA A 69 -14.62 -0.32 -10.91
CA ALA A 69 -13.19 -0.57 -10.95
C ALA A 69 -12.82 -1.68 -11.96
N ASP A 70 -11.97 -1.33 -12.92
CA ASP A 70 -11.38 -2.24 -13.92
C ASP A 70 -10.13 -2.93 -13.38
N VAL A 71 -9.41 -2.27 -12.48
CA VAL A 71 -8.16 -2.74 -11.87
C VAL A 71 -8.22 -2.54 -10.37
N LEU A 72 -7.89 -3.57 -9.60
CA LEU A 72 -7.88 -3.51 -8.12
C LEU A 72 -6.46 -3.50 -7.57
N VAL A 73 -6.15 -2.46 -6.81
CA VAL A 73 -4.85 -2.24 -6.18
C VAL A 73 -4.98 -2.20 -4.67
N VAL A 74 -4.17 -3.00 -3.99
CA VAL A 74 -4.04 -2.96 -2.53
C VAL A 74 -2.73 -2.27 -2.15
N VAL A 75 -2.80 -1.25 -1.31
CA VAL A 75 -1.63 -0.65 -0.65
C VAL A 75 -1.50 -1.29 0.72
N SER A 76 -0.48 -2.12 0.92
CA SER A 76 -0.33 -2.99 2.09
C SER A 76 0.87 -2.61 2.95
N HIS A 77 0.72 -2.75 4.27
CA HIS A 77 1.84 -2.70 5.22
C HIS A 77 1.92 -3.96 6.10
N ASN A 78 1.73 -5.15 5.49
CA ASN A 78 1.72 -6.44 6.20
C ASN A 78 3.07 -7.18 6.17
N GLY A 79 3.94 -6.83 5.24
CA GLY A 79 5.19 -7.55 4.98
C GLY A 79 5.06 -8.56 3.84
N TRP A 80 6.23 -9.02 3.35
CA TRP A 80 6.30 -9.95 2.22
C TRP A 80 5.87 -11.38 2.60
N THR A 81 6.34 -11.88 3.75
CA THR A 81 6.08 -13.23 4.25
C THR A 81 5.30 -13.21 5.54
N ASP A 82 4.66 -14.34 5.84
CA ASP A 82 4.03 -14.56 7.13
C ASP A 82 5.03 -14.43 8.27
N GLY A 83 4.56 -13.95 9.39
CA GLY A 83 5.35 -13.72 10.57
C GLY A 83 4.85 -12.47 11.28
N GLY A 84 5.65 -11.94 12.14
CA GLY A 84 5.41 -10.77 12.95
C GLY A 84 6.49 -10.68 13.98
N TYR A 85 6.43 -9.69 14.84
CA TYR A 85 7.43 -9.52 15.90
C TYR A 85 7.20 -10.43 17.12
N GLY A 86 6.44 -11.55 16.96
CA GLY A 86 6.36 -12.60 17.99
C GLY A 86 5.36 -12.35 19.12
N TYR A 87 4.40 -11.46 18.93
CA TYR A 87 3.38 -11.15 19.95
C TYR A 87 2.24 -12.17 20.03
N GLY A 88 2.41 -13.36 19.40
CA GLY A 88 1.40 -14.42 19.42
C GLY A 88 0.18 -14.15 18.55
N ILE A 89 0.25 -13.13 17.70
CA ILE A 89 -0.80 -12.77 16.75
C ILE A 89 -0.37 -13.30 15.39
N PRO A 90 -1.25 -14.04 14.68
CA PRO A 90 -0.95 -14.42 13.32
C PRO A 90 -0.93 -13.17 12.43
N VAL A 91 0.22 -12.91 11.81
CA VAL A 91 0.40 -11.87 10.80
C VAL A 91 0.63 -12.56 9.47
N TYR A 92 -0.29 -12.35 8.56
CA TYR A 92 -0.19 -12.90 7.21
C TYR A 92 0.45 -11.86 6.29
N GLY A 93 1.55 -12.25 5.65
CA GLY A 93 2.21 -11.41 4.65
C GLY A 93 1.44 -11.34 3.33
N ASP A 94 1.89 -10.46 2.45
CA ASP A 94 1.23 -10.17 1.17
C ASP A 94 1.09 -11.40 0.28
N GLN A 95 2.00 -12.38 0.37
CA GLN A 95 1.86 -13.64 -0.36
C GLN A 95 0.65 -14.46 0.09
N THR A 96 0.45 -14.58 1.40
CA THR A 96 -0.67 -15.34 1.97
C THR A 96 -1.97 -14.57 1.78
N LEU A 97 -1.95 -13.26 1.94
CA LEU A 97 -3.09 -12.38 1.63
C LEU A 97 -3.56 -12.59 0.19
N ALA A 98 -2.65 -12.53 -0.79
CA ALA A 98 -2.97 -12.76 -2.20
C ALA A 98 -3.59 -14.15 -2.44
N ARG A 99 -3.00 -15.22 -1.87
CA ARG A 99 -3.54 -16.58 -1.99
C ARG A 99 -4.94 -16.71 -1.40
N ASN A 100 -5.17 -16.09 -0.24
CA ASN A 100 -6.47 -16.14 0.44
C ASN A 100 -7.54 -15.41 -0.38
N LEU A 101 -7.23 -14.27 -0.96
CA LEU A 101 -8.13 -13.53 -1.85
C LEU A 101 -8.46 -14.34 -3.11
N ILE A 102 -7.47 -14.97 -3.76
CA ILE A 102 -7.68 -15.84 -4.92
C ILE A 102 -8.57 -17.03 -4.54
N ASN A 103 -8.32 -17.69 -3.41
CA ASN A 103 -9.13 -18.81 -2.91
C ASN A 103 -10.59 -18.41 -2.61
N ALA A 104 -10.82 -17.17 -2.22
CA ALA A 104 -12.15 -16.62 -2.00
C ALA A 104 -12.86 -16.20 -3.30
N GLY A 105 -12.20 -16.34 -4.46
CA GLY A 105 -12.73 -15.87 -5.75
C GLY A 105 -12.73 -14.35 -5.88
N LYS A 106 -11.88 -13.66 -5.10
CA LYS A 106 -11.75 -12.20 -5.05
C LYS A 106 -10.29 -11.76 -5.28
N PRO A 107 -9.65 -12.20 -6.40
CA PRO A 107 -8.29 -11.79 -6.70
C PRO A 107 -8.20 -10.27 -6.88
N VAL A 108 -7.11 -9.66 -6.41
CA VAL A 108 -6.74 -8.28 -6.73
C VAL A 108 -5.57 -8.30 -7.71
N ASP A 109 -5.45 -7.28 -8.55
CA ASP A 109 -4.44 -7.28 -9.61
C ASP A 109 -3.04 -7.00 -9.08
N LEU A 110 -2.92 -6.05 -8.14
CA LEU A 110 -1.64 -5.60 -7.61
C LEU A 110 -1.71 -5.37 -6.11
N ILE A 111 -0.73 -5.92 -5.39
CA ILE A 111 -0.42 -5.54 -4.01
C ILE A 111 0.90 -4.79 -3.97
N ILE A 112 0.87 -3.54 -3.52
CA ILE A 112 2.04 -2.71 -3.25
C ILE A 112 2.36 -2.84 -1.77
N GLY A 113 3.34 -3.66 -1.44
CA GLY A 113 3.68 -4.03 -0.08
C GLY A 113 4.70 -3.11 0.61
N GLY A 114 4.80 -3.28 1.92
CA GLY A 114 5.73 -2.57 2.79
C GLY A 114 6.16 -3.42 4.00
N HIS A 115 6.53 -2.80 5.11
CA HIS A 115 6.80 -3.38 6.43
C HIS A 115 8.07 -4.24 6.52
N SER A 116 8.20 -5.32 5.76
CA SER A 116 9.34 -6.27 5.84
C SER A 116 10.64 -5.76 5.21
N HIS A 117 10.64 -4.54 4.68
CA HIS A 117 11.81 -3.96 4.02
C HIS A 117 12.38 -4.83 2.90
N THR A 118 11.54 -5.60 2.22
CA THR A 118 11.94 -6.49 1.13
C THR A 118 12.14 -5.71 -0.17
N ASN A 119 13.23 -5.95 -0.87
CA ASN A 119 13.44 -5.41 -2.20
C ASN A 119 13.09 -6.47 -3.25
N LEU A 120 11.94 -6.34 -3.87
CA LEU A 120 11.55 -7.17 -4.99
C LEU A 120 12.06 -6.54 -6.28
N SER A 121 13.01 -7.19 -6.94
CA SER A 121 13.58 -6.71 -8.21
C SER A 121 12.67 -6.96 -9.41
N ALA A 122 11.72 -7.87 -9.28
CA ALA A 122 10.66 -8.19 -10.24
C ALA A 122 9.35 -8.40 -9.48
N PRO A 123 8.19 -8.20 -10.15
CA PRO A 123 6.92 -8.51 -9.51
C PRO A 123 6.85 -10.00 -9.22
N GLN A 124 6.36 -10.36 -8.06
CA GLN A 124 6.06 -11.74 -7.73
C GLN A 124 4.62 -12.05 -8.12
N ILE A 125 4.43 -13.07 -8.92
CA ILE A 125 3.11 -13.49 -9.38
C ILE A 125 2.62 -14.59 -8.44
N ILE A 126 1.50 -14.33 -7.79
CA ILE A 126 0.82 -15.29 -6.93
C ILE A 126 -0.37 -15.88 -7.69
N GLU A 127 -0.36 -17.18 -7.81
CA GLU A 127 -1.42 -17.98 -8.42
C GLU A 127 -1.78 -19.14 -7.49
N VAL A 128 -3.01 -19.64 -7.61
CA VAL A 128 -3.47 -20.83 -6.88
C VAL A 128 -3.97 -21.85 -7.89
N THR A 129 -3.39 -23.06 -7.83
CA THR A 129 -3.75 -24.14 -8.75
C THR A 129 -5.25 -24.44 -8.72
N GLY A 130 -5.89 -24.37 -9.88
CA GLY A 130 -7.33 -24.63 -10.02
C GLY A 130 -8.24 -23.46 -9.72
N MET A 131 -7.69 -22.32 -9.32
CA MET A 131 -8.45 -21.08 -9.11
C MET A 131 -8.16 -20.09 -10.24
N PRO A 132 -9.17 -19.34 -10.70
CA PRO A 132 -8.96 -18.27 -11.66
C PRO A 132 -8.32 -17.05 -11.00
N GLY A 133 -7.64 -16.24 -11.81
CA GLY A 133 -7.00 -15.01 -11.39
C GLY A 133 -5.58 -15.20 -10.86
N LYS A 134 -4.89 -14.10 -10.79
CA LYS A 134 -3.52 -13.98 -10.25
C LYS A 134 -3.37 -12.61 -9.61
N THR A 135 -2.43 -12.48 -8.70
CA THR A 135 -2.09 -11.21 -8.05
C THR A 135 -0.60 -10.95 -8.21
N TYR A 136 -0.25 -9.76 -8.67
CA TYR A 136 1.13 -9.27 -8.64
C TYR A 136 1.43 -8.65 -7.29
N VAL A 137 2.58 -8.98 -6.70
CA VAL A 137 3.04 -8.38 -5.45
C VAL A 137 4.39 -7.72 -5.67
N VAL A 138 4.52 -6.46 -5.24
CA VAL A 138 5.73 -5.65 -5.35
C VAL A 138 6.08 -4.99 -4.02
N GLN A 139 7.37 -4.74 -3.78
CA GLN A 139 7.83 -3.99 -2.61
C GLN A 139 9.17 -3.31 -2.93
N ALA A 140 9.33 -2.05 -2.53
CA ALA A 140 10.45 -1.18 -2.92
C ALA A 140 11.46 -0.92 -1.80
N TYR A 141 11.75 -1.90 -0.93
CA TYR A 141 12.73 -1.79 0.15
C TYR A 141 12.29 -0.85 1.28
N TYR A 142 13.19 0.02 1.82
CA TYR A 142 12.91 0.88 2.97
C TYR A 142 13.67 2.22 2.92
N ALA A 143 13.27 3.14 3.80
CA ALA A 143 13.96 4.40 4.10
C ALA A 143 14.24 5.28 2.86
N GLY A 144 13.36 5.26 1.86
CA GLY A 144 13.52 6.05 0.65
C GLY A 144 14.72 5.67 -0.22
N ARG A 145 15.35 4.51 0.01
CA ARG A 145 16.51 4.05 -0.77
C ARG A 145 16.14 3.60 -2.17
N ARG A 146 14.88 3.30 -2.39
CA ARG A 146 14.34 2.89 -3.69
C ARG A 146 12.98 3.51 -3.94
N VAL A 147 12.68 3.74 -5.21
CA VAL A 147 11.37 4.09 -5.69
C VAL A 147 10.87 2.92 -6.53
N GLY A 148 9.70 2.41 -6.19
CA GLY A 148 9.00 1.42 -6.99
C GLY A 148 8.19 2.09 -8.09
N ARG A 149 8.33 1.61 -9.34
CA ARG A 149 7.50 2.00 -10.47
C ARG A 149 6.78 0.76 -11.00
N ALA A 150 5.47 0.76 -10.95
CA ALA A 150 4.63 -0.24 -11.58
C ALA A 150 3.91 0.38 -12.77
N ASP A 151 4.23 -0.07 -13.98
CA ASP A 151 3.48 0.28 -15.17
C ASP A 151 2.37 -0.77 -15.34
N ILE A 152 1.11 -0.35 -15.29
CA ILE A 152 -0.07 -1.22 -15.38
C ILE A 152 -0.59 -1.20 -16.81
N ALA A 153 -0.66 -2.37 -17.45
CA ALA A 153 -1.30 -2.54 -18.75
C ALA A 153 -2.60 -3.35 -18.56
N TYR A 154 -3.72 -2.70 -18.83
CA TYR A 154 -5.05 -3.32 -18.79
C TYR A 154 -5.55 -3.63 -20.20
N ASN A 155 -5.92 -4.88 -20.44
CA ASN A 155 -6.55 -5.31 -21.70
C ASN A 155 -8.07 -5.48 -21.50
N ARG A 156 -8.83 -4.54 -22.01
CA ARG A 156 -10.31 -4.53 -21.91
C ARG A 156 -10.99 -5.70 -22.62
N THR A 157 -10.36 -6.27 -23.65
CA THR A 157 -10.96 -7.37 -24.42
C THR A 157 -10.99 -8.66 -23.63
N ASP A 158 -9.90 -8.90 -22.90
CA ASP A 158 -9.68 -10.15 -22.17
C ASP A 158 -9.84 -9.97 -20.65
N ASP A 159 -10.11 -8.73 -20.20
CA ASP A 159 -10.19 -8.34 -18.80
C ASP A 159 -8.94 -8.80 -18.01
N THR A 160 -7.77 -8.48 -18.55
CA THR A 160 -6.50 -8.93 -17.95
C THR A 160 -5.55 -7.78 -17.67
N VAL A 161 -4.82 -7.92 -16.57
CA VAL A 161 -3.78 -6.96 -16.12
C VAL A 161 -2.40 -7.58 -16.27
N ALA A 162 -1.46 -6.79 -16.76
CA ALA A 162 -0.03 -7.08 -16.73
C ALA A 162 0.72 -5.94 -16.02
N ILE A 163 1.67 -6.30 -15.17
CA ILE A 163 2.47 -5.35 -14.39
C ILE A 163 3.93 -5.43 -14.82
N ASN A 164 4.48 -4.29 -15.26
CA ASN A 164 5.92 -4.12 -15.42
C ASN A 164 6.45 -3.33 -14.21
N TRP A 165 7.36 -3.93 -13.46
CA TRP A 165 7.90 -3.38 -12.22
C TRP A 165 9.36 -3.01 -12.32
N GLN A 166 9.71 -1.87 -11.77
CA GLN A 166 11.09 -1.42 -11.62
C GLN A 166 11.33 -0.94 -10.19
N SER A 167 12.33 -1.51 -9.54
CA SER A 167 12.83 -1.02 -8.25
C SER A 167 14.07 -0.14 -8.50
N LEU A 168 13.86 1.18 -8.56
CA LEU A 168 14.86 2.17 -8.91
C LEU A 168 15.65 2.60 -7.67
N VAL A 169 16.97 2.65 -7.78
CA VAL A 169 17.83 3.17 -6.69
C VAL A 169 17.69 4.69 -6.62
N VAL A 170 17.42 5.22 -5.44
CA VAL A 170 17.48 6.66 -5.19
C VAL A 170 18.94 7.06 -5.03
N SER A 171 19.42 7.90 -5.94
CA SER A 171 20.79 8.42 -5.90
C SER A 171 20.87 9.67 -5.02
N THR A 172 21.86 9.74 -4.13
CA THR A 172 22.16 10.94 -3.34
C THR A 172 22.78 12.07 -4.18
N SER A 173 23.22 11.75 -5.42
CA SER A 173 23.74 12.73 -6.38
C SER A 173 22.69 13.26 -7.35
N GLY A 174 21.41 12.84 -7.18
CA GLY A 174 20.29 13.30 -8.01
C GLY A 174 19.96 14.78 -7.76
N GLN A 175 19.22 15.36 -8.69
CA GLN A 175 18.63 16.69 -8.49
C GLN A 175 17.63 16.63 -7.34
N GLN A 176 17.72 17.61 -6.44
CA GLN A 176 16.75 17.82 -5.39
C GLN A 176 15.63 18.72 -5.92
N ASP A 177 14.38 18.39 -5.58
CA ASP A 177 13.29 19.30 -5.85
C ASP A 177 13.42 20.55 -4.97
N ALA A 178 13.57 21.72 -5.63
CA ALA A 178 13.85 22.97 -4.95
C ALA A 178 12.73 23.42 -4.00
N ALA A 179 11.46 23.15 -4.34
CA ALA A 179 10.32 23.53 -3.52
C ALA A 179 10.25 22.66 -2.26
N THR A 180 10.45 21.36 -2.41
CA THR A 180 10.51 20.43 -1.27
C THR A 180 11.68 20.74 -0.35
N LEU A 181 12.87 21.01 -0.92
CA LEU A 181 14.05 21.39 -0.13
C LEU A 181 13.82 22.68 0.65
N ALA A 182 13.24 23.70 0.02
CA ALA A 182 12.92 24.96 0.70
C ALA A 182 11.96 24.72 1.88
N ARG A 183 10.95 23.87 1.72
CA ARG A 183 10.00 23.52 2.77
C ARG A 183 10.66 22.74 3.91
N LEU A 184 11.50 21.76 3.59
CA LEU A 184 12.29 21.02 4.59
C LEU A 184 13.22 21.94 5.38
N ASN A 185 13.89 22.88 4.72
CA ASN A 185 14.76 23.87 5.38
C ASN A 185 13.95 24.78 6.33
N THR A 186 12.72 25.14 5.99
CA THR A 186 11.85 25.92 6.88
C THR A 186 11.56 25.15 8.16
N TRP A 187 11.24 23.85 8.06
CA TRP A 187 11.00 23.01 9.24
C TRP A 187 12.28 22.75 10.04
N ALA A 188 13.41 22.49 9.37
CA ALA A 188 14.69 22.25 10.03
C ALA A 188 15.20 23.46 10.84
N LEU A 189 14.75 24.68 10.50
CA LEU A 189 15.08 25.91 11.19
C LEU A 189 13.98 26.38 12.18
N ASP A 190 12.91 25.60 12.29
CA ASP A 190 11.82 25.90 13.22
C ASP A 190 12.31 25.82 14.67
N PRO A 191 12.14 26.90 15.48
CA PRO A 191 12.64 26.93 16.85
C PRO A 191 12.08 25.82 17.75
N ASP A 192 10.81 25.46 17.58
CA ASP A 192 10.15 24.41 18.38
C ASP A 192 10.69 23.03 18.02
N TYR A 193 10.94 22.77 16.71
CA TYR A 193 11.60 21.55 16.27
C TYR A 193 13.03 21.45 16.80
N LEU A 194 13.80 22.55 16.69
CA LEU A 194 15.19 22.58 17.22
C LEU A 194 15.23 22.41 18.73
N ALA A 195 14.27 22.96 19.46
CA ALA A 195 14.16 22.74 20.90
C ALA A 195 13.90 21.26 21.22
N LEU A 196 13.01 20.61 20.45
CA LEU A 196 12.67 19.20 20.64
C LEU A 196 13.86 18.26 20.40
N ILE A 197 14.62 18.44 19.32
CA ILE A 197 15.75 17.55 18.99
C ILE A 197 16.99 17.79 19.87
N ASN A 198 17.11 18.93 20.52
CA ASN A 198 18.22 19.25 21.43
C ASN A 198 17.95 18.88 22.88
N THR A 199 16.80 18.30 23.20
CA THR A 199 16.44 17.81 24.56
C THR A 199 16.74 16.33 24.79
N VAL A 200 17.35 15.63 23.80
CA VAL A 200 17.73 14.20 23.87
C VAL A 200 19.23 14.06 24.20
#